data_1dbbeac56e4be0ed2ca7ae80c6e1f005
#
_entry.id   1dbbeac56e4be0ed2ca7ae80c6e1f005
#
_cell.length_a   1.000
_cell.length_b   1.000
_cell.length_c   1.000
_cell.angle_alpha   90.00
_cell.angle_beta   90.00
_cell.angle_gamma   90.00
#
_symmetry.space_group_name_H-M   'P 1'
#
loop_
_entity.id
_entity.type
_entity.pdbx_description
1 polymer ?
#
loop_
_entity_poly.entity_id
_entity_poly.type
_entity_poly.pdbx_seq_one_letter_code
_entity_poly.pdbx_strand_id
1 'polypeptide(L)'
;VSQRTLRLLVPDDGVPRVDAVVFLLRTLNAADMALLKQIGELVGGSAGALGVIGVASRADEIGAGRIDAMLSARDVAKRFTSEMDKTGICQAVVPVSGLLALTARTLRQSEFVALEKLAGVDAAELAKAMLSVDRFVREDSELPVDAATRAALLDRFGMFGLRISIAVLRAGVTDSVALADELLERSGLVALRDVIDQQFAQRSDLLKAHTALLSLRQFVQNNPIYATPYIIADIGPLLADTHAFEELGLLSQLRSRATTLNDDEMASLRRIIGGSGTDAASRLGLQPDIPYDGPRAAFAAAQRWRRRADHPLNDPFTTRACRAAVRSAEAMVAEYASRGR
;
A
#
# COMPACT_ATOMS: atom_id res chain seq x y z
N VAL A 1 19.03 -7.90 -4.47
CA VAL A 1 18.80 -8.65 -3.22
C VAL A 1 19.65 -9.92 -3.32
N SER A 2 20.49 -10.16 -2.32
CA SER A 2 21.36 -11.32 -2.32
C SER A 2 20.56 -12.60 -2.00
N GLN A 3 21.04 -13.75 -2.47
CA GLN A 3 20.51 -15.08 -2.07
C GLN A 3 20.41 -15.21 -0.54
N ARG A 4 21.33 -14.55 0.17
CA ARG A 4 21.33 -14.50 1.65
C ARG A 4 20.06 -13.85 2.20
N THR A 5 19.57 -12.77 1.58
CA THR A 5 18.32 -12.10 2.02
C THR A 5 17.10 -12.99 1.75
N LEU A 6 17.04 -13.66 0.61
CA LEU A 6 15.95 -14.60 0.32
C LEU A 6 15.91 -15.76 1.31
N ARG A 7 17.08 -16.32 1.71
CA ARG A 7 17.16 -17.35 2.75
C ARG A 7 16.74 -16.88 4.14
N LEU A 8 16.80 -15.59 4.44
CA LEU A 8 16.25 -15.05 5.68
C LEU A 8 14.71 -15.01 5.67
N LEU A 9 14.11 -14.80 4.50
CA LEU A 9 12.64 -14.79 4.34
C LEU A 9 12.09 -16.22 4.32
N VAL A 10 12.74 -17.09 3.55
CA VAL A 10 12.36 -18.49 3.43
C VAL A 10 13.66 -19.34 3.50
N PRO A 11 13.94 -19.96 4.63
CA PRO A 11 15.06 -20.89 4.79
C PRO A 11 14.96 -22.12 3.89
N ASP A 12 16.01 -22.93 3.89
CA ASP A 12 16.11 -24.14 3.05
C ASP A 12 15.04 -25.21 3.39
N ASP A 13 14.36 -25.09 4.55
CA ASP A 13 13.21 -25.90 4.94
C ASP A 13 11.90 -25.51 4.20
N GLY A 14 11.92 -24.44 3.42
CA GLY A 14 10.79 -23.98 2.61
C GLY A 14 9.66 -23.32 3.41
N VAL A 15 9.83 -23.10 4.72
CA VAL A 15 8.83 -22.47 5.58
C VAL A 15 9.10 -20.98 5.67
N PRO A 16 8.17 -20.09 5.21
CA PRO A 16 8.34 -18.66 5.39
C PRO A 16 8.44 -18.27 6.87
N ARG A 17 9.44 -17.46 7.21
CA ARG A 17 9.62 -16.93 8.58
C ARG A 17 9.09 -15.55 8.79
N VAL A 18 8.35 -15.04 7.80
CA VAL A 18 7.74 -13.71 7.80
C VAL A 18 6.32 -13.81 7.28
N ASP A 19 5.43 -13.06 7.87
CA ASP A 19 4.02 -12.99 7.47
C ASP A 19 3.79 -11.94 6.37
N ALA A 20 4.69 -10.94 6.27
CA ALA A 20 4.58 -9.83 5.34
C ALA A 20 5.96 -9.27 4.97
N VAL A 21 6.06 -8.70 3.77
CA VAL A 21 7.28 -8.07 3.24
C VAL A 21 6.96 -6.71 2.67
N VAL A 22 7.70 -5.69 3.10
CA VAL A 22 7.74 -4.38 2.43
C VAL A 22 9.02 -4.33 1.61
N PHE A 23 8.87 -4.30 0.28
CA PHE A 23 10.00 -4.36 -0.65
C PHE A 23 10.28 -2.98 -1.25
N LEU A 24 11.48 -2.45 -1.00
CA LEU A 24 11.92 -1.16 -1.52
C LEU A 24 12.45 -1.32 -2.94
N LEU A 25 11.77 -0.69 -3.88
CA LEU A 25 12.12 -0.61 -5.30
C LEU A 25 12.76 0.75 -5.57
N ARG A 26 13.98 0.76 -6.07
CA ARG A 26 14.65 2.00 -6.49
C ARG A 26 14.31 2.36 -7.93
N THR A 27 14.29 1.34 -8.78
CA THR A 27 13.93 1.44 -10.19
C THR A 27 12.86 0.40 -10.48
N LEU A 28 11.83 0.79 -11.20
CA LEU A 28 10.76 -0.14 -11.57
C LEU A 28 11.17 -0.82 -12.89
N ASN A 29 12.09 -1.78 -12.82
CA ASN A 29 12.63 -2.49 -13.97
C ASN A 29 12.28 -4.00 -13.95
N ALA A 30 12.60 -4.70 -15.03
CA ALA A 30 12.30 -6.13 -15.17
C ALA A 30 12.97 -7.02 -14.10
N ALA A 31 14.16 -6.63 -13.61
CA ALA A 31 14.86 -7.39 -12.56
C ALA A 31 14.14 -7.23 -11.20
N ASP A 32 13.66 -6.04 -10.89
CA ASP A 32 12.85 -5.78 -9.69
C ASP A 32 11.53 -6.59 -9.74
N MET A 33 10.91 -6.69 -10.94
CA MET A 33 9.73 -7.52 -11.18
C MET A 33 9.97 -9.00 -10.94
N ALA A 34 11.07 -9.54 -11.50
CA ALA A 34 11.42 -10.95 -11.33
C ALA A 34 11.66 -11.29 -9.87
N LEU A 35 12.30 -10.38 -9.12
CA LEU A 35 12.58 -10.57 -7.70
C LEU A 35 11.31 -10.47 -6.84
N LEU A 36 10.43 -9.50 -7.10
CA LEU A 36 9.13 -9.41 -6.44
C LEU A 36 8.30 -10.67 -6.68
N LYS A 37 8.31 -11.20 -7.92
CA LYS A 37 7.66 -12.46 -8.26
C LYS A 37 8.19 -13.60 -7.40
N GLN A 38 9.50 -13.75 -7.33
CA GLN A 38 10.13 -14.78 -6.51
C GLN A 38 9.77 -14.65 -5.03
N ILE A 39 9.78 -13.43 -4.47
CA ILE A 39 9.37 -13.18 -3.09
C ILE A 39 7.89 -13.52 -2.88
N GLY A 40 7.02 -13.09 -3.80
CA GLY A 40 5.59 -13.38 -3.74
C GLY A 40 5.26 -14.87 -3.78
N GLU A 41 5.96 -15.63 -4.61
CA GLU A 41 5.85 -17.09 -4.68
C GLU A 41 6.33 -17.78 -3.40
N LEU A 42 7.42 -17.28 -2.79
CA LEU A 42 8.01 -17.85 -1.57
C LEU A 42 7.19 -17.52 -0.31
N VAL A 43 6.73 -16.28 -0.16
CA VAL A 43 6.01 -15.80 1.06
C VAL A 43 4.52 -16.06 0.96
N GLY A 44 3.95 -15.94 -0.25
CA GLY A 44 2.50 -16.01 -0.46
C GLY A 44 1.90 -17.43 -0.43
N GLY A 45 2.68 -18.47 -0.69
CA GLY A 45 2.19 -19.86 -0.76
C GLY A 45 0.90 -19.99 -1.59
N SER A 46 -0.06 -20.79 -1.13
CA SER A 46 -1.37 -20.95 -1.78
C SER A 46 -2.30 -19.74 -1.65
N ALA A 47 -2.02 -18.82 -0.75
CA ALA A 47 -2.78 -17.56 -0.57
C ALA A 47 -2.33 -16.43 -1.51
N GLY A 48 -1.31 -16.68 -2.35
CA GLY A 48 -0.76 -15.69 -3.27
C GLY A 48 0.06 -14.61 -2.56
N ALA A 49 0.42 -13.55 -3.27
CA ALA A 49 1.29 -12.47 -2.80
C ALA A 49 0.60 -11.51 -1.80
N LEU A 50 -0.20 -12.03 -0.88
CA LEU A 50 -0.96 -11.22 0.09
C LEU A 50 -0.07 -10.51 1.10
N GLY A 51 1.15 -11.01 1.30
CA GLY A 51 2.10 -10.46 2.25
C GLY A 51 3.15 -9.51 1.64
N VAL A 52 3.01 -9.06 0.39
CA VAL A 52 4.03 -8.21 -0.25
C VAL A 52 3.48 -6.85 -0.65
N ILE A 53 4.12 -5.78 -0.17
CA ILE A 53 3.90 -4.40 -0.60
C ILE A 53 5.19 -3.87 -1.24
N GLY A 54 5.09 -3.34 -2.46
CA GLY A 54 6.17 -2.63 -3.12
C GLY A 54 6.20 -1.16 -2.69
N VAL A 55 7.38 -0.62 -2.46
CA VAL A 55 7.58 0.81 -2.22
C VAL A 55 8.50 1.34 -3.31
N ALA A 56 7.98 2.19 -4.19
CA ALA A 56 8.80 2.94 -5.13
C ALA A 56 9.55 4.03 -4.35
N SER A 57 10.76 3.71 -3.91
CA SER A 57 11.61 4.60 -3.12
C SER A 57 12.21 5.69 -4.01
N ARG A 58 12.64 6.81 -3.41
CA ARG A 58 13.17 7.98 -4.12
C ARG A 58 12.22 8.51 -5.20
N ALA A 59 10.94 8.51 -4.90
CA ALA A 59 9.91 8.97 -5.82
C ALA A 59 10.08 10.46 -6.22
N ASP A 60 10.75 11.23 -5.39
CA ASP A 60 11.17 12.62 -5.61
C ASP A 60 12.25 12.79 -6.70
N GLU A 61 13.01 11.76 -7.03
CA GLU A 61 14.03 11.79 -8.09
C GLU A 61 13.43 11.59 -9.49
N ILE A 62 12.18 11.11 -9.58
CA ILE A 62 11.49 10.93 -10.86
C ILE A 62 11.28 12.28 -11.53
N GLY A 63 11.68 12.39 -12.80
CA GLY A 63 11.61 13.65 -13.53
C GLY A 63 12.58 14.72 -13.04
N ALA A 64 13.76 14.34 -12.51
CA ALA A 64 14.82 15.22 -12.03
C ALA A 64 14.37 16.19 -10.91
N GLY A 65 13.57 15.72 -9.98
CA GLY A 65 13.13 16.51 -8.81
C GLY A 65 12.19 17.67 -9.18
N ARG A 66 11.42 17.54 -10.25
CA ARG A 66 10.39 18.51 -10.62
C ARG A 66 9.29 18.54 -9.57
N ILE A 67 8.53 19.61 -9.50
CA ILE A 67 7.45 19.80 -8.52
C ILE A 67 6.34 18.74 -8.65
N ASP A 68 6.17 18.17 -9.84
CA ASP A 68 5.22 17.09 -10.15
C ASP A 68 5.82 15.67 -10.02
N ALA A 69 7.04 15.53 -9.47
CA ALA A 69 7.74 14.25 -9.34
C ALA A 69 6.89 13.19 -8.65
N MET A 70 6.26 13.50 -7.53
CA MET A 70 5.40 12.57 -6.80
C MET A 70 4.12 12.19 -7.55
N LEU A 71 3.56 13.09 -8.37
CA LEU A 71 2.41 12.77 -9.24
C LEU A 71 2.85 11.80 -10.33
N SER A 72 3.96 12.11 -11.00
CA SER A 72 4.56 11.22 -12.00
C SER A 72 4.91 9.85 -11.39
N ALA A 73 5.44 9.81 -10.17
CA ALA A 73 5.72 8.58 -9.44
C ALA A 73 4.44 7.76 -9.17
N ARG A 74 3.34 8.42 -8.82
CA ARG A 74 2.03 7.76 -8.63
C ARG A 74 1.51 7.13 -9.92
N ASP A 75 1.65 7.82 -11.05
CA ASP A 75 1.22 7.30 -12.35
C ASP A 75 2.08 6.11 -12.79
N VAL A 76 3.39 6.18 -12.58
CA VAL A 76 4.31 5.06 -12.82
C VAL A 76 3.96 3.88 -11.91
N ALA A 77 3.77 4.12 -10.61
CA ALA A 77 3.39 3.09 -9.66
C ALA A 77 2.04 2.43 -10.01
N LYS A 78 1.04 3.20 -10.46
CA LYS A 78 -0.25 2.66 -10.94
C LYS A 78 -0.09 1.74 -12.14
N ARG A 79 0.68 2.15 -13.15
CA ARG A 79 0.97 1.31 -14.32
C ARG A 79 1.68 0.03 -13.91
N PHE A 80 2.65 0.16 -13.03
CA PHE A 80 3.42 -0.97 -12.51
C PHE A 80 2.53 -1.93 -11.70
N THR A 81 1.67 -1.41 -10.84
CA THR A 81 0.67 -2.20 -10.12
C THR A 81 -0.25 -2.93 -11.11
N SER A 82 -0.73 -2.27 -12.16
CA SER A 82 -1.58 -2.90 -13.18
C SER A 82 -0.87 -4.03 -13.95
N GLU A 83 0.43 -3.91 -14.23
CA GLU A 83 1.20 -5.01 -14.83
C GLU A 83 1.42 -6.16 -13.82
N MET A 84 1.66 -5.84 -12.55
CA MET A 84 1.83 -6.81 -11.49
C MET A 84 0.52 -7.47 -11.06
N ASP A 85 -0.60 -6.77 -11.18
CA ASP A 85 -1.96 -7.32 -10.98
C ASP A 85 -2.23 -8.52 -11.88
N LYS A 86 -1.72 -8.51 -13.12
CA LYS A 86 -1.83 -9.64 -14.06
C LYS A 86 -1.10 -10.91 -13.58
N THR A 87 -0.13 -10.75 -12.70
CA THR A 87 0.72 -11.83 -12.18
C THR A 87 0.46 -12.16 -10.71
N GLY A 88 -0.38 -11.37 -10.01
CA GLY A 88 -0.72 -11.58 -8.60
C GLY A 88 0.45 -11.44 -7.62
N ILE A 89 1.52 -10.71 -7.99
CA ILE A 89 2.82 -10.71 -7.31
C ILE A 89 2.85 -9.81 -6.08
N CYS A 90 2.12 -8.69 -6.10
CA CYS A 90 2.22 -7.65 -5.08
C CYS A 90 0.86 -6.97 -4.90
N GLN A 91 0.51 -6.59 -3.68
CA GLN A 91 -0.80 -5.99 -3.39
C GLN A 91 -0.91 -4.53 -3.85
N ALA A 92 0.17 -3.78 -3.67
CA ALA A 92 0.24 -2.36 -4.03
C ALA A 92 1.69 -1.95 -4.21
N VAL A 93 1.91 -0.94 -5.06
CA VAL A 93 3.18 -0.20 -5.13
C VAL A 93 2.90 1.23 -4.71
N VAL A 94 3.54 1.68 -3.64
CA VAL A 94 3.36 3.01 -3.07
C VAL A 94 4.61 3.84 -3.32
N PRO A 95 4.51 4.99 -4.01
CA PRO A 95 5.64 5.88 -4.19
C PRO A 95 5.91 6.68 -2.91
N VAL A 96 7.16 6.70 -2.48
CA VAL A 96 7.59 7.38 -1.26
C VAL A 96 8.91 8.14 -1.49
N SER A 97 8.91 9.41 -1.09
CA SER A 97 10.13 10.18 -0.86
C SER A 97 10.55 10.06 0.61
N GLY A 98 11.49 9.18 0.89
CA GLY A 98 12.02 9.02 2.25
C GLY A 98 12.75 10.26 2.75
N LEU A 99 13.43 11.00 1.85
CA LEU A 99 14.12 12.23 2.18
C LEU A 99 13.13 13.30 2.62
N LEU A 100 12.07 13.53 1.86
CA LEU A 100 11.03 14.51 2.21
C LEU A 100 10.32 14.14 3.53
N ALA A 101 10.01 12.86 3.74
CA ALA A 101 9.40 12.39 4.98
C ALA A 101 10.30 12.60 6.20
N LEU A 102 11.61 12.30 6.07
CA LEU A 102 12.59 12.54 7.14
C LEU A 102 12.70 14.03 7.46
N THR A 103 12.81 14.86 6.43
CA THR A 103 12.94 16.31 6.58
C THR A 103 11.68 16.91 7.22
N ALA A 104 10.50 16.50 6.80
CA ALA A 104 9.24 16.90 7.42
C ALA A 104 9.22 16.61 8.94
N ARG A 105 9.63 15.42 9.34
CA ARG A 105 9.64 15.01 10.75
C ARG A 105 10.74 15.66 11.59
N THR A 106 11.74 16.21 10.97
CA THR A 106 12.91 16.83 11.63
C THR A 106 13.14 18.27 11.21
N LEU A 107 12.08 18.95 10.74
CA LEU A 107 12.13 20.34 10.29
C LEU A 107 12.56 21.26 11.44
N ARG A 108 13.57 22.07 11.18
CA ARG A 108 14.11 23.04 12.15
C ARG A 108 13.54 24.42 11.89
N GLN A 109 13.37 25.21 12.94
CA GLN A 109 12.89 26.58 12.81
C GLN A 109 13.79 27.46 11.93
N SER A 110 15.11 27.27 11.98
CA SER A 110 16.06 27.98 11.12
C SER A 110 15.88 27.64 9.63
N GLU A 111 15.54 26.39 9.31
CA GLU A 111 15.25 25.94 7.96
C GLU A 111 13.94 26.53 7.44
N PHE A 112 12.91 26.55 8.29
CA PHE A 112 11.63 27.19 7.98
C PHE A 112 11.81 28.67 7.63
N VAL A 113 12.54 29.43 8.46
CA VAL A 113 12.81 30.86 8.20
C VAL A 113 13.61 31.07 6.91
N ALA A 114 14.55 30.19 6.61
CA ALA A 114 15.31 30.26 5.36
C ALA A 114 14.43 29.96 4.13
N LEU A 115 13.55 28.95 4.23
CA LEU A 115 12.56 28.64 3.18
C LEU A 115 11.54 29.76 2.99
N GLU A 116 11.09 30.41 4.07
CA GLU A 116 10.17 31.56 4.01
C GLU A 116 10.82 32.74 3.27
N LYS A 117 12.10 33.06 3.55
CA LYS A 117 12.85 34.07 2.80
C LYS A 117 12.94 33.72 1.31
N LEU A 118 13.21 32.45 0.97
CA LEU A 118 13.25 32.00 -0.42
C LEU A 118 11.86 32.07 -1.09
N ALA A 119 10.80 31.78 -0.34
CA ALA A 119 9.42 31.89 -0.85
C ALA A 119 9.02 33.33 -1.18
N GLY A 120 9.63 34.33 -0.51
CA GLY A 120 9.41 35.76 -0.79
C GLY A 120 10.14 36.31 -2.05
N VAL A 121 11.06 35.51 -2.63
CA VAL A 121 11.77 35.90 -3.87
C VAL A 121 10.82 35.86 -5.07
N ASP A 122 11.03 36.71 -6.07
CA ASP A 122 10.30 36.65 -7.34
C ASP A 122 10.31 35.24 -7.94
N ALA A 123 9.18 34.82 -8.48
CA ALA A 123 9.01 33.45 -8.95
C ALA A 123 9.95 33.09 -10.12
N ALA A 124 10.17 34.05 -11.04
CA ALA A 124 11.01 33.82 -12.21
C ALA A 124 12.50 33.81 -11.82
N GLU A 125 12.88 34.69 -10.91
CA GLU A 125 14.26 34.73 -10.37
C GLU A 125 14.60 33.44 -9.63
N LEU A 126 13.74 32.99 -8.71
CA LEU A 126 13.95 31.77 -7.97
C LEU A 126 13.93 30.54 -8.88
N ALA A 127 13.03 30.47 -9.85
CA ALA A 127 13.00 29.39 -10.83
C ALA A 127 14.29 29.30 -11.63
N LYS A 128 14.86 30.45 -12.02
CA LYS A 128 16.15 30.54 -12.71
C LYS A 128 17.30 30.05 -11.85
N ALA A 129 17.32 30.40 -10.56
CA ALA A 129 18.32 29.90 -9.61
C ALA A 129 18.19 28.40 -9.38
N MET A 130 16.98 27.86 -9.33
CA MET A 130 16.67 26.44 -9.10
C MET A 130 16.72 25.57 -10.37
N LEU A 131 17.22 26.07 -11.50
CA LEU A 131 17.40 25.26 -12.73
C LEU A 131 18.41 24.11 -12.55
N SER A 132 19.42 24.32 -11.71
CA SER A 132 20.40 23.28 -11.36
C SER A 132 20.87 23.44 -9.92
N VAL A 133 21.38 22.34 -9.36
CA VAL A 133 22.02 22.30 -8.04
C VAL A 133 23.13 23.35 -7.94
N ASP A 134 24.05 23.38 -8.93
CA ASP A 134 25.20 24.27 -8.93
C ASP A 134 24.80 25.76 -8.94
N ARG A 135 23.76 26.10 -9.67
CA ARG A 135 23.24 27.48 -9.68
C ARG A 135 22.64 27.89 -8.35
N PHE A 136 21.90 26.98 -7.71
CA PHE A 136 21.25 27.27 -6.45
C PHE A 136 22.23 27.53 -5.30
N VAL A 137 23.39 26.88 -5.30
CA VAL A 137 24.41 27.01 -4.24
C VAL A 137 25.50 28.02 -4.55
N ARG A 138 25.49 28.71 -5.68
CA ARG A 138 26.53 29.68 -6.08
C ARG A 138 26.62 30.83 -5.10
N GLU A 139 27.83 31.23 -4.75
CA GLU A 139 28.09 32.33 -3.82
C GLU A 139 27.67 33.70 -4.37
N ASP A 140 27.78 33.90 -5.70
CA ASP A 140 27.43 35.13 -6.40
C ASP A 140 25.92 35.30 -6.67
N SER A 141 25.08 34.50 -6.03
CA SER A 141 23.62 34.59 -6.16
C SER A 141 23.05 35.70 -5.26
N GLU A 142 22.12 36.52 -5.80
CA GLU A 142 21.43 37.59 -5.07
C GLU A 142 20.29 37.11 -4.16
N LEU A 143 20.18 35.78 -3.96
CA LEU A 143 19.13 35.20 -3.09
C LEU A 143 19.31 35.63 -1.62
N PRO A 144 18.20 35.87 -0.86
CA PRO A 144 18.24 36.40 0.51
C PRO A 144 18.73 35.40 1.58
N VAL A 145 19.24 34.27 1.14
CA VAL A 145 19.81 33.18 1.98
C VAL A 145 21.21 32.89 1.49
N ASP A 146 22.21 32.84 2.39
CA ASP A 146 23.60 32.60 2.04
C ASP A 146 23.85 31.22 1.39
N ALA A 147 24.94 31.07 0.68
CA ALA A 147 25.27 29.88 -0.09
C ALA A 147 25.41 28.63 0.80
N ALA A 148 26.01 28.77 1.99
CA ALA A 148 26.20 27.65 2.91
C ALA A 148 24.84 27.11 3.44
N THR A 149 23.94 28.02 3.81
CA THR A 149 22.56 27.66 4.21
C THR A 149 21.79 27.04 3.04
N ARG A 150 21.91 27.54 1.82
CA ARG A 150 21.28 26.95 0.63
C ARG A 150 21.82 25.54 0.34
N ALA A 151 23.13 25.32 0.50
CA ALA A 151 23.74 24.01 0.35
C ALA A 151 23.21 23.01 1.41
N ALA A 152 23.12 23.46 2.67
CA ALA A 152 22.57 22.65 3.76
C ALA A 152 21.07 22.29 3.54
N LEU A 153 20.29 23.26 3.07
CA LEU A 153 18.89 23.00 2.69
C LEU A 153 18.78 22.01 1.54
N LEU A 154 19.63 22.15 0.53
CA LEU A 154 19.64 21.24 -0.62
C LEU A 154 19.99 19.80 -0.22
N ASP A 155 20.97 19.62 0.66
CA ASP A 155 21.38 18.30 1.18
C ASP A 155 20.22 17.61 1.94
N ARG A 156 19.49 18.38 2.74
CA ARG A 156 18.41 17.85 3.55
C ARG A 156 17.10 17.65 2.80
N PHE A 157 16.70 18.59 1.94
CA PHE A 157 15.40 18.59 1.25
C PHE A 157 15.47 17.99 -0.14
N GLY A 158 16.64 17.98 -0.76
CA GLY A 158 16.77 17.77 -2.19
C GLY A 158 16.08 18.87 -3.02
N MET A 159 16.27 18.86 -4.31
CA MET A 159 15.68 19.86 -5.19
C MET A 159 14.14 19.81 -5.21
N PHE A 160 13.56 18.59 -5.16
CA PHE A 160 12.11 18.40 -5.05
C PHE A 160 11.55 18.98 -3.76
N GLY A 161 12.17 18.61 -2.61
CA GLY A 161 11.71 19.08 -1.29
C GLY A 161 11.77 20.59 -1.15
N LEU A 162 12.82 21.23 -1.69
CA LEU A 162 12.90 22.69 -1.74
C LEU A 162 11.77 23.32 -2.57
N ARG A 163 11.53 22.81 -3.78
CA ARG A 163 10.48 23.32 -4.67
C ARG A 163 9.10 23.18 -4.05
N ILE A 164 8.81 22.03 -3.46
CA ILE A 164 7.48 21.78 -2.85
C ILE A 164 7.30 22.61 -1.58
N SER A 165 8.34 22.77 -0.74
CA SER A 165 8.29 23.60 0.48
C SER A 165 7.99 25.06 0.13
N ILE A 166 8.69 25.61 -0.86
CA ILE A 166 8.46 26.97 -1.33
C ILE A 166 7.07 27.15 -1.93
N ALA A 167 6.59 26.16 -2.69
CA ALA A 167 5.24 26.20 -3.26
C ALA A 167 4.17 26.18 -2.18
N VAL A 168 4.32 25.38 -1.12
CA VAL A 168 3.41 25.27 0.01
C VAL A 168 3.39 26.58 0.82
N LEU A 169 4.55 27.20 1.07
CA LEU A 169 4.64 28.51 1.73
C LEU A 169 3.97 29.60 0.91
N ARG A 170 4.17 29.63 -0.41
CA ARG A 170 3.49 30.57 -1.33
C ARG A 170 1.99 30.34 -1.41
N ALA A 171 1.52 29.11 -1.13
CA ALA A 171 0.09 28.81 -1.05
C ALA A 171 -0.56 29.29 0.27
N GLY A 172 0.20 29.88 1.20
CA GLY A 172 -0.33 30.51 2.41
C GLY A 172 -0.06 29.77 3.72
N VAL A 173 0.80 28.77 3.74
CA VAL A 173 1.25 28.16 5.00
C VAL A 173 2.21 29.12 5.70
N THR A 174 1.97 29.40 6.99
CA THR A 174 2.65 30.46 7.75
C THR A 174 3.44 29.96 8.97
N ASP A 175 3.40 28.68 9.27
CA ASP A 175 4.13 28.13 10.41
C ASP A 175 4.83 26.81 10.06
N SER A 176 5.84 26.47 10.87
CA SER A 176 6.72 25.31 10.62
C SER A 176 6.01 23.98 10.83
N VAL A 177 4.98 23.91 11.68
CA VAL A 177 4.23 22.67 11.96
C VAL A 177 3.32 22.36 10.77
N ALA A 178 2.58 23.35 10.30
CA ALA A 178 1.74 23.20 9.12
C ALA A 178 2.56 22.87 7.87
N LEU A 179 3.75 23.45 7.70
CA LEU A 179 4.67 23.08 6.62
C LEU A 179 5.12 21.62 6.76
N ALA A 180 5.50 21.19 7.97
CA ALA A 180 5.94 19.83 8.21
C ALA A 180 4.83 18.80 7.89
N ASP A 181 3.60 19.05 8.30
CA ASP A 181 2.44 18.19 8.03
C ASP A 181 2.15 18.10 6.53
N GLU A 182 2.17 19.23 5.81
CA GLU A 182 1.99 19.27 4.35
C GLU A 182 3.10 18.50 3.60
N LEU A 183 4.35 18.62 4.03
CA LEU A 183 5.47 17.89 3.44
C LEU A 183 5.37 16.39 3.74
N LEU A 184 4.97 16.01 4.95
CA LEU A 184 4.79 14.62 5.34
C LEU A 184 3.69 13.96 4.50
N GLU A 185 2.54 14.61 4.31
CA GLU A 185 1.45 14.12 3.47
C GLU A 185 1.91 13.93 2.02
N ARG A 186 2.64 14.91 1.47
CA ARG A 186 3.16 14.86 0.10
C ARG A 186 4.29 13.85 -0.10
N SER A 187 4.95 13.41 0.97
CA SER A 187 6.03 12.42 0.91
C SER A 187 5.58 11.02 0.49
N GLY A 188 4.28 10.71 0.60
CA GLY A 188 3.71 9.38 0.40
C GLY A 188 3.88 8.43 1.60
N LEU A 189 4.54 8.86 2.69
CA LEU A 189 4.75 8.02 3.87
C LEU A 189 3.43 7.72 4.61
N VAL A 190 2.53 8.69 4.69
CA VAL A 190 1.19 8.51 5.28
C VAL A 190 0.43 7.46 4.49
N ALA A 191 0.36 7.59 3.16
CA ALA A 191 -0.29 6.60 2.29
C ALA A 191 0.33 5.19 2.42
N LEU A 192 1.65 5.09 2.56
CA LEU A 192 2.30 3.80 2.82
C LEU A 192 1.89 3.21 4.16
N ARG A 193 1.83 4.03 5.22
CA ARG A 193 1.41 3.59 6.55
C ARG A 193 -0.02 3.06 6.52
N ASP A 194 -0.93 3.77 5.85
CA ASP A 194 -2.33 3.35 5.72
C ASP A 194 -2.46 2.02 4.98
N VAL A 195 -1.68 1.82 3.89
CA VAL A 195 -1.65 0.55 3.17
C VAL A 195 -1.12 -0.58 4.06
N ILE A 196 -0.06 -0.34 4.84
CA ILE A 196 0.49 -1.34 5.78
C ILE A 196 -0.54 -1.68 6.85
N ASP A 197 -1.20 -0.69 7.43
CA ASP A 197 -2.22 -0.89 8.46
C ASP A 197 -3.40 -1.70 7.92
N GLN A 198 -3.98 -1.30 6.80
CA GLN A 198 -5.11 -1.99 6.18
C GLN A 198 -4.79 -3.40 5.71
N GLN A 199 -3.59 -3.64 5.17
CA GLN A 199 -3.25 -4.92 4.57
C GLN A 199 -2.64 -5.90 5.57
N PHE A 200 -1.90 -5.43 6.56
CA PHE A 200 -1.18 -6.27 7.51
C PHE A 200 -1.69 -6.16 8.94
N ALA A 201 -1.75 -4.95 9.52
CA ALA A 201 -2.06 -4.80 10.93
C ALA A 201 -3.47 -5.31 11.27
N GLN A 202 -4.48 -4.92 10.49
CA GLN A 202 -5.87 -5.34 10.68
C GLN A 202 -6.09 -6.84 10.42
N ARG A 203 -5.11 -7.53 9.82
CA ARG A 203 -5.18 -8.96 9.46
C ARG A 203 -4.05 -9.77 10.09
N SER A 204 -3.32 -9.19 11.04
CA SER A 204 -2.13 -9.82 11.61
C SER A 204 -2.41 -11.21 12.17
N ASP A 205 -3.51 -11.37 12.89
CA ASP A 205 -3.87 -12.65 13.52
C ASP A 205 -4.24 -13.70 12.46
N LEU A 206 -4.95 -13.30 11.40
CA LEU A 206 -5.27 -14.18 10.28
C LEU A 206 -4.01 -14.61 9.52
N LEU A 207 -3.11 -13.66 9.22
CA LEU A 207 -1.85 -13.97 8.53
C LEU A 207 -0.96 -14.89 9.37
N LYS A 208 -0.85 -14.63 10.68
CA LYS A 208 -0.11 -15.49 11.62
C LYS A 208 -0.71 -16.88 11.69
N ALA A 209 -2.04 -17.00 11.83
CA ALA A 209 -2.72 -18.28 11.85
C ALA A 209 -2.48 -19.07 10.54
N HIS A 210 -2.54 -18.41 9.39
CA HIS A 210 -2.25 -19.02 8.09
C HIS A 210 -0.81 -19.53 8.01
N THR A 211 0.17 -18.67 8.37
CA THR A 211 1.60 -19.05 8.38
C THR A 211 1.86 -20.20 9.35
N ALA A 212 1.26 -20.18 10.55
CA ALA A 212 1.40 -21.24 11.53
C ALA A 212 0.84 -22.59 11.03
N LEU A 213 -0.32 -22.59 10.40
CA LEU A 213 -0.94 -23.80 9.82
C LEU A 213 -0.11 -24.36 8.66
N LEU A 214 0.45 -23.49 7.79
CA LEU A 214 1.35 -23.92 6.73
C LEU A 214 2.64 -24.51 7.30
N SER A 215 3.24 -23.86 8.31
CA SER A 215 4.45 -24.30 8.98
C SER A 215 4.24 -25.64 9.67
N LEU A 216 3.10 -25.80 10.38
CA LEU A 216 2.75 -27.07 11.02
C LEU A 216 2.58 -28.19 9.98
N ARG A 217 1.87 -27.93 8.89
CA ARG A 217 1.71 -28.90 7.80
C ARG A 217 3.05 -29.35 7.24
N GLN A 218 3.95 -28.40 6.95
CA GLN A 218 5.28 -28.66 6.44
C GLN A 218 6.13 -29.45 7.43
N PHE A 219 6.10 -29.05 8.71
CA PHE A 219 6.84 -29.73 9.79
C PHE A 219 6.41 -31.19 9.92
N VAL A 220 5.10 -31.45 9.96
CA VAL A 220 4.56 -32.82 10.11
C VAL A 220 4.83 -33.68 8.86
N GLN A 221 4.86 -33.08 7.66
CA GLN A 221 5.23 -33.75 6.41
C GLN A 221 6.72 -34.17 6.41
N ASN A 222 7.59 -33.27 6.90
CA ASN A 222 9.01 -33.51 6.97
C ASN A 222 9.43 -34.48 8.13
N ASN A 223 8.57 -34.58 9.16
CA ASN A 223 8.79 -35.43 10.34
C ASN A 223 7.56 -36.34 10.54
N PRO A 224 7.34 -37.33 9.69
CA PRO A 224 6.13 -38.14 9.74
C PRO A 224 6.05 -39.00 11.01
N ILE A 225 4.90 -38.91 11.67
CA ILE A 225 4.51 -39.73 12.83
C ILE A 225 3.22 -40.46 12.49
N TYR A 226 2.80 -41.42 13.33
CA TYR A 226 1.55 -42.16 13.13
C TYR A 226 0.31 -41.23 12.96
N ALA A 227 0.28 -40.11 13.66
CA ALA A 227 -0.80 -39.16 13.59
C ALA A 227 -0.73 -38.19 12.37
N THR A 228 0.35 -38.20 11.57
CA THR A 228 0.54 -37.26 10.42
C THR A 228 -0.66 -37.18 9.48
N PRO A 229 -1.27 -38.29 9.01
CA PRO A 229 -2.41 -38.20 8.09
C PRO A 229 -3.63 -37.47 8.71
N TYR A 230 -3.87 -37.70 9.99
CA TYR A 230 -4.99 -37.08 10.73
C TYR A 230 -4.75 -35.59 10.91
N ILE A 231 -3.54 -35.18 11.32
CA ILE A 231 -3.17 -33.76 11.47
C ILE A 231 -3.29 -33.03 10.12
N ILE A 232 -2.83 -33.61 9.03
CA ILE A 232 -2.95 -33.01 7.69
C ILE A 232 -4.43 -32.92 7.26
N ALA A 233 -5.24 -33.93 7.56
CA ALA A 233 -6.67 -33.92 7.29
C ALA A 233 -7.39 -32.81 8.06
N ASP A 234 -7.01 -32.51 9.30
CA ASP A 234 -7.59 -31.44 10.12
C ASP A 234 -7.13 -30.05 9.66
N ILE A 235 -5.88 -29.90 9.24
CA ILE A 235 -5.33 -28.62 8.75
C ILE A 235 -5.97 -28.21 7.41
N GLY A 236 -6.26 -29.18 6.53
CA GLY A 236 -6.81 -28.93 5.20
C GLY A 236 -8.09 -28.07 5.22
N PRO A 237 -9.13 -28.48 5.93
CA PRO A 237 -10.36 -27.69 6.10
C PRO A 237 -10.11 -26.31 6.72
N LEU A 238 -9.26 -26.19 7.76
CA LEU A 238 -8.95 -24.92 8.40
C LEU A 238 -8.34 -23.89 7.42
N LEU A 239 -7.51 -24.35 6.49
CA LEU A 239 -6.95 -23.50 5.44
C LEU A 239 -7.94 -23.20 4.31
N ALA A 240 -8.88 -24.11 4.05
CA ALA A 240 -9.83 -24.01 2.93
C ALA A 240 -11.16 -23.35 3.30
N ASP A 241 -11.67 -23.62 4.51
CA ASP A 241 -13.05 -23.28 4.91
C ASP A 241 -13.16 -21.95 5.68
N THR A 242 -12.05 -21.35 6.10
CA THR A 242 -12.15 -20.06 6.77
C THR A 242 -12.49 -18.99 5.75
N HIS A 243 -13.72 -18.44 5.82
CA HIS A 243 -14.19 -17.37 4.91
C HIS A 243 -13.19 -16.23 4.75
N ALA A 244 -12.49 -15.86 5.82
CA ALA A 244 -11.46 -14.84 5.81
C ALA A 244 -10.26 -15.20 4.90
N PHE A 245 -9.86 -16.47 4.83
CA PHE A 245 -8.81 -16.91 3.90
C PHE A 245 -9.31 -16.93 2.45
N GLU A 246 -10.58 -17.26 2.23
CA GLU A 246 -11.18 -17.15 0.91
C GLU A 246 -11.23 -15.69 0.44
N GLU A 247 -11.62 -14.74 1.30
CA GLU A 247 -11.59 -13.30 1.01
C GLU A 247 -10.18 -12.86 0.59
N LEU A 248 -9.15 -13.26 1.36
CA LEU A 248 -7.76 -12.97 1.04
C LEU A 248 -7.33 -13.55 -0.31
N GLY A 249 -7.63 -14.83 -0.55
CA GLY A 249 -7.35 -15.50 -1.82
C GLY A 249 -8.05 -14.84 -3.00
N LEU A 250 -9.29 -14.38 -2.83
CA LEU A 250 -10.05 -13.66 -3.85
C LEU A 250 -9.46 -12.27 -4.11
N LEU A 251 -9.07 -11.53 -3.09
CA LEU A 251 -8.42 -10.23 -3.26
C LEU A 251 -7.16 -10.32 -4.12
N SER A 252 -6.36 -11.37 -3.93
CA SER A 252 -5.20 -11.64 -4.78
C SER A 252 -5.62 -11.99 -6.21
N GLN A 253 -6.56 -12.93 -6.38
CA GLN A 253 -6.96 -13.42 -7.69
C GLN A 253 -7.74 -12.38 -8.52
N LEU A 254 -8.52 -11.49 -7.90
CA LEU A 254 -9.24 -10.40 -8.56
C LEU A 254 -8.31 -9.35 -9.19
N ARG A 255 -7.02 -9.41 -8.89
CA ARG A 255 -6.00 -8.55 -9.53
C ARG A 255 -5.54 -9.11 -10.88
N SER A 256 -5.47 -10.43 -10.99
CA SER A 256 -4.87 -11.12 -12.14
C SER A 256 -5.89 -11.80 -13.05
N ARG A 257 -7.14 -12.00 -12.61
CA ARG A 257 -8.18 -12.66 -13.38
C ARG A 257 -9.18 -11.68 -13.96
N ALA A 258 -9.48 -11.85 -15.24
CA ALA A 258 -10.60 -11.16 -15.88
C ALA A 258 -11.91 -11.60 -15.23
N THR A 259 -12.84 -10.67 -15.09
CA THR A 259 -14.19 -10.90 -14.55
C THR A 259 -15.20 -10.27 -15.48
N THR A 260 -16.45 -10.66 -15.32
CA THR A 260 -17.60 -10.04 -16.03
C THR A 260 -18.16 -8.82 -15.28
N LEU A 261 -17.45 -8.35 -14.24
CA LEU A 261 -17.81 -7.16 -13.47
C LEU A 261 -17.30 -5.89 -14.16
N ASN A 262 -18.08 -4.83 -14.10
CA ASN A 262 -17.62 -3.50 -14.46
C ASN A 262 -16.71 -2.91 -13.35
N ASP A 263 -16.09 -1.76 -13.61
CA ASP A 263 -15.12 -1.13 -12.68
C ASP A 263 -15.75 -0.78 -11.32
N ASP A 264 -16.99 -0.28 -11.29
CA ASP A 264 -17.69 0.06 -10.05
C ASP A 264 -18.07 -1.19 -9.26
N GLU A 265 -18.54 -2.23 -9.92
CA GLU A 265 -18.80 -3.53 -9.32
C GLU A 265 -17.52 -4.14 -8.76
N MET A 266 -16.42 -4.06 -9.52
CA MET A 266 -15.11 -4.56 -9.08
C MET A 266 -14.60 -3.80 -7.85
N ALA A 267 -14.66 -2.48 -7.85
CA ALA A 267 -14.29 -1.66 -6.69
C ALA A 267 -15.15 -1.99 -5.45
N SER A 268 -16.45 -2.15 -5.67
CA SER A 268 -17.40 -2.53 -4.61
C SER A 268 -17.16 -3.96 -4.10
N LEU A 269 -16.85 -4.92 -4.99
CA LEU A 269 -16.51 -6.28 -4.62
C LEU A 269 -15.25 -6.33 -3.76
N ARG A 270 -14.17 -5.71 -4.23
CA ARG A 270 -12.90 -5.63 -3.48
C ARG A 270 -13.13 -5.05 -2.09
N ARG A 271 -13.91 -3.99 -1.97
CA ARG A 271 -14.21 -3.33 -0.71
C ARG A 271 -14.95 -4.25 0.27
N ILE A 272 -16.04 -4.90 -0.18
CA ILE A 272 -16.87 -5.73 0.70
C ILE A 272 -16.15 -6.96 1.23
N ILE A 273 -15.21 -7.53 0.45
CA ILE A 273 -14.34 -8.63 0.90
C ILE A 273 -13.10 -8.12 1.63
N GLY A 274 -13.10 -6.86 2.09
CA GLY A 274 -12.08 -6.30 2.96
C GLY A 274 -10.87 -5.70 2.27
N GLY A 275 -10.92 -5.38 0.98
CA GLY A 275 -9.81 -4.75 0.24
C GLY A 275 -9.47 -3.33 0.70
N SER A 276 -10.40 -2.64 1.35
CA SER A 276 -10.21 -1.27 1.88
C SER A 276 -10.22 -1.21 3.41
N GLY A 277 -10.25 -2.34 4.10
CA GLY A 277 -10.31 -2.45 5.55
C GLY A 277 -11.17 -3.64 5.97
N THR A 278 -11.06 -4.05 7.24
CA THR A 278 -11.78 -5.21 7.78
C THR A 278 -13.04 -4.84 8.56
N ASP A 279 -13.16 -3.57 8.96
CA ASP A 279 -14.35 -3.08 9.67
C ASP A 279 -15.57 -2.94 8.74
N ALA A 280 -16.76 -3.03 9.32
CA ALA A 280 -18.01 -3.04 8.55
C ALA A 280 -18.27 -1.72 7.78
N ALA A 281 -17.86 -0.56 8.32
CA ALA A 281 -18.06 0.72 7.65
C ALA A 281 -17.19 0.83 6.39
N SER A 282 -15.90 0.49 6.49
CA SER A 282 -14.98 0.41 5.36
C SER A 282 -15.44 -0.58 4.29
N ARG A 283 -15.91 -1.76 4.69
CA ARG A 283 -16.43 -2.81 3.78
C ARG A 283 -17.70 -2.37 3.04
N LEU A 284 -18.58 -1.63 3.69
CA LEU A 284 -19.80 -1.09 3.09
C LEU A 284 -19.56 0.22 2.33
N GLY A 285 -18.39 0.85 2.47
CA GLY A 285 -18.05 2.12 1.84
C GLY A 285 -18.82 3.29 2.44
N LEU A 286 -19.07 3.23 3.75
CA LEU A 286 -19.78 4.26 4.50
C LEU A 286 -18.79 5.36 4.91
N GLN A 287 -19.22 6.60 4.82
CA GLN A 287 -18.40 7.75 5.25
C GLN A 287 -18.58 7.97 6.75
N PRO A 288 -17.50 8.22 7.52
CA PRO A 288 -17.58 8.38 8.98
C PRO A 288 -18.49 9.52 9.44
N ASP A 289 -18.57 10.59 8.64
CA ASP A 289 -19.25 11.83 8.98
C ASP A 289 -20.75 11.85 8.63
N ILE A 290 -21.26 10.79 8.00
CA ILE A 290 -22.67 10.70 7.60
C ILE A 290 -23.38 9.67 8.47
N PRO A 291 -24.47 10.03 9.19
CA PRO A 291 -25.29 9.06 9.90
C PRO A 291 -25.77 7.96 8.95
N TYR A 292 -25.48 6.72 9.25
CA TYR A 292 -25.87 5.59 8.41
C TYR A 292 -26.55 4.48 9.20
N ASP A 293 -27.43 3.78 8.50
CA ASP A 293 -28.05 2.54 8.98
C ASP A 293 -27.19 1.35 8.51
N GLY A 294 -26.21 0.96 9.34
CA GLY A 294 -25.30 -0.14 9.04
C GLY A 294 -26.01 -1.47 8.74
N PRO A 295 -26.98 -1.90 9.54
CA PRO A 295 -27.75 -3.10 9.25
C PRO A 295 -28.45 -3.08 7.90
N ARG A 296 -29.08 -1.97 7.57
CA ARG A 296 -29.77 -1.79 6.29
C ARG A 296 -28.80 -1.78 5.11
N ALA A 297 -27.66 -1.11 5.25
CA ALA A 297 -26.61 -1.08 4.23
C ALA A 297 -26.02 -2.48 3.97
N ALA A 298 -25.74 -3.24 5.03
CA ALA A 298 -25.24 -4.61 4.94
C ALA A 298 -26.27 -5.54 4.26
N PHE A 299 -27.54 -5.44 4.64
CA PHE A 299 -28.63 -6.22 4.02
C PHE A 299 -28.80 -5.89 2.53
N ALA A 300 -28.77 -4.60 2.17
CA ALA A 300 -28.84 -4.17 0.78
C ALA A 300 -27.65 -4.68 -0.04
N ALA A 301 -26.44 -4.69 0.55
CA ALA A 301 -25.25 -5.25 -0.07
C ALA A 301 -25.39 -6.77 -0.30
N ALA A 302 -25.89 -7.52 0.69
CA ALA A 302 -26.12 -8.96 0.56
C ALA A 302 -27.10 -9.27 -0.59
N GLN A 303 -28.21 -8.53 -0.67
CA GLN A 303 -29.19 -8.69 -1.75
C GLN A 303 -28.62 -8.36 -3.13
N ARG A 304 -27.83 -7.26 -3.23
CA ARG A 304 -27.18 -6.85 -4.48
C ARG A 304 -26.23 -7.93 -4.98
N TRP A 305 -25.35 -8.43 -4.11
CA TRP A 305 -24.36 -9.43 -4.47
C TRP A 305 -24.96 -10.80 -4.74
N ARG A 306 -26.07 -11.17 -4.08
CA ARG A 306 -26.84 -12.40 -4.39
C ARG A 306 -27.40 -12.34 -5.81
N ARG A 307 -28.09 -11.25 -6.19
CA ARG A 307 -28.56 -11.06 -7.57
C ARG A 307 -27.43 -11.07 -8.59
N ARG A 308 -26.28 -10.49 -8.24
CA ARG A 308 -25.12 -10.47 -9.14
C ARG A 308 -24.46 -11.85 -9.27
N ALA A 309 -24.45 -12.66 -8.20
CA ALA A 309 -23.94 -14.03 -8.23
C ALA A 309 -24.77 -14.95 -9.16
N ASP A 310 -26.06 -14.71 -9.25
CA ASP A 310 -26.98 -15.51 -10.06
C ASP A 310 -27.08 -15.03 -11.53
N HIS A 311 -26.26 -14.06 -11.92
CA HIS A 311 -26.29 -13.53 -13.29
C HIS A 311 -25.78 -14.60 -14.29
N PRO A 312 -26.56 -14.90 -15.37
CA PRO A 312 -26.28 -16.04 -16.25
C PRO A 312 -24.99 -15.92 -17.08
N LEU A 313 -24.47 -14.70 -17.27
CA LEU A 313 -23.21 -14.46 -18.00
C LEU A 313 -21.96 -14.48 -17.11
N ASN A 314 -22.10 -14.84 -15.85
CA ASN A 314 -20.93 -14.95 -14.97
C ASN A 314 -20.10 -16.18 -15.34
N ASP A 315 -18.79 -15.99 -15.37
CA ASP A 315 -17.86 -17.10 -15.31
C ASP A 315 -17.84 -17.71 -13.87
N PRO A 316 -17.34 -18.95 -13.71
CA PRO A 316 -17.31 -19.61 -12.40
C PRO A 316 -16.52 -18.85 -11.33
N PHE A 317 -15.47 -18.11 -11.72
CA PHE A 317 -14.67 -17.33 -10.78
C PHE A 317 -15.45 -16.08 -10.31
N THR A 318 -16.07 -15.35 -11.21
CA THR A 318 -16.94 -14.21 -10.88
C THR A 318 -18.11 -14.63 -9.98
N THR A 319 -18.75 -15.75 -10.27
CA THR A 319 -19.81 -16.32 -9.42
C THR A 319 -19.31 -16.61 -8.02
N ARG A 320 -18.14 -17.27 -7.88
CA ARG A 320 -17.53 -17.56 -6.58
C ARG A 320 -17.20 -16.29 -5.81
N ALA A 321 -16.62 -15.28 -6.46
CA ALA A 321 -16.29 -14.01 -5.84
C ALA A 321 -17.54 -13.25 -5.36
N CYS A 322 -18.60 -13.22 -6.15
CA CYS A 322 -19.89 -12.65 -5.74
C CYS A 322 -20.51 -13.39 -4.56
N ARG A 323 -20.43 -14.73 -4.51
CA ARG A 323 -20.92 -15.54 -3.36
C ARG A 323 -20.11 -15.27 -2.09
N ALA A 324 -18.81 -15.07 -2.20
CA ALA A 324 -18.00 -14.63 -1.06
C ALA A 324 -18.46 -13.26 -0.55
N ALA A 325 -18.72 -12.30 -1.44
CA ALA A 325 -19.26 -11.00 -1.07
C ALA A 325 -20.62 -11.08 -0.37
N VAL A 326 -21.49 -12.04 -0.77
CA VAL A 326 -22.75 -12.33 -0.06
C VAL A 326 -22.46 -12.74 1.38
N ARG A 327 -21.59 -13.73 1.59
CA ARG A 327 -21.23 -14.20 2.93
C ARG A 327 -20.62 -13.10 3.80
N SER A 328 -19.75 -12.27 3.23
CA SER A 328 -19.19 -11.12 3.94
C SER A 328 -20.28 -10.14 4.38
N ALA A 329 -21.24 -9.84 3.50
CA ALA A 329 -22.35 -8.94 3.82
C ALA A 329 -23.28 -9.54 4.89
N GLU A 330 -23.59 -10.84 4.81
CA GLU A 330 -24.41 -11.56 5.79
C GLU A 330 -23.73 -11.62 7.17
N ALA A 331 -22.40 -11.80 7.21
CA ALA A 331 -21.64 -11.75 8.45
C ALA A 331 -21.74 -10.35 9.13
N MET A 332 -21.69 -9.28 8.34
CA MET A 332 -21.89 -7.91 8.86
C MET A 332 -23.31 -7.69 9.38
N VAL A 333 -24.34 -8.24 8.73
CA VAL A 333 -25.73 -8.21 9.23
C VAL A 333 -25.82 -8.89 10.60
N ALA A 334 -25.20 -10.08 10.74
CA ALA A 334 -25.16 -10.80 12.01
C ALA A 334 -24.38 -10.03 13.10
N GLU A 335 -23.28 -9.40 12.75
CA GLU A 335 -22.49 -8.57 13.66
C GLU A 335 -23.30 -7.38 14.20
N TYR A 336 -23.99 -6.65 13.32
CA TYR A 336 -24.86 -5.55 13.74
C TYR A 336 -26.03 -6.04 14.62
N ALA A 337 -26.61 -7.20 14.32
CA ALA A 337 -27.66 -7.76 15.13
C ALA A 337 -27.19 -8.17 16.53
N SER A 338 -25.95 -8.59 16.68
CA SER A 338 -25.33 -8.94 17.98
C SER A 338 -24.97 -7.71 18.83
N ARG A 339 -24.61 -6.59 18.19
CA ARG A 339 -24.27 -5.32 18.90
C ARG A 339 -25.52 -4.54 19.34
N GLY A 340 -26.67 -4.82 18.79
CA GLY A 340 -27.96 -4.18 19.14
C GLY A 340 -28.71 -4.87 20.28
N ARG A 341 -28.13 -5.92 20.85
CA ARG A 341 -28.62 -6.60 22.05
C ARG A 341 -27.79 -6.20 23.28
#